data_aa20ee0e3a73da019473f0994e34649c
#
_entry.id   aa20ee0e3a73da019473f0994e34649c
#
_cell.length_a   1.000
_cell.length_b   1.000
_cell.length_c   1.000
_cell.angle_alpha   90.00
_cell.angle_beta   90.00
_cell.angle_gamma   90.00
#
_symmetry.space_group_name_H-M   'P 1'
#
loop_
_entity.id
_entity.type
_entity.pdbx_description
1 polymer ?
#
loop_
_entity_poly.entity_id
_entity_poly.type
_entity_poly.pdbx_seq_one_letter_code
_entity_poly.pdbx_strand_id
1 'polypeptide(L)'
;MPHSPHPNIMTMPSESLPSFKIALLGAAGGIGQPLSLLIKSQLHLAVSAGATRIHLAMYDVAAETLVGVHADLAHIDTPVAVSAHFPGGDAAHSLGSCLQGADLVLCPAGMARRPGMTRADLFATNASIVRSLARDIAMHCDLATVHVLLISNPVNSLVPVVVRTLQQCELQPSGIEKRVLGVTALDATRASTFLGEECGNLHDFPRVPVIGGHSGATILPVFSQCPQADDLSQQTVAKLVQRVQNGGDEVVKAKNGKGSATLAMAHCGFRMLAQVSRMLIHRDGDIAASAYVALTHADGTPVAPGAQELMARNGGLHYFAVPITLSPQGVEEIRYRIVDYLNYNELNELLPVCIEHLRKDIELGVQFQLE
;
A
#
# COMPACT_ATOMS: atom_id res chain seq x y z
N MET A 1 52.83 45.11 -17.41
CA MET A 1 51.37 45.05 -17.02
C MET A 1 51.22 43.92 -16.03
N PRO A 2 50.74 44.13 -14.81
CA PRO A 2 50.62 43.06 -13.81
C PRO A 2 49.31 42.31 -14.05
N HIS A 3 49.40 40.98 -14.00
CA HIS A 3 48.29 40.01 -14.07
C HIS A 3 47.36 40.22 -12.89
N SER A 4 46.07 40.43 -13.15
CA SER A 4 45.00 40.43 -12.17
C SER A 4 44.83 39.00 -11.59
N PRO A 5 44.67 38.81 -10.28
CA PRO A 5 44.37 37.52 -9.71
C PRO A 5 42.93 37.13 -10.07
N HIS A 6 42.74 35.92 -10.58
CA HIS A 6 41.43 35.31 -10.75
C HIS A 6 40.70 35.20 -9.40
N PRO A 7 39.40 35.49 -9.34
CA PRO A 7 38.65 35.33 -8.10
C PRO A 7 38.66 33.83 -7.68
N ASN A 8 39.07 33.60 -6.41
CA ASN A 8 38.95 32.29 -5.76
C ASN A 8 37.46 31.91 -5.74
N ILE A 9 37.10 30.93 -6.55
CA ILE A 9 35.81 30.27 -6.44
C ILE A 9 35.89 29.46 -5.13
N MET A 10 35.29 30.01 -4.05
CA MET A 10 35.01 29.24 -2.85
C MET A 10 34.17 28.02 -3.26
N THR A 11 34.76 26.85 -3.29
CA THR A 11 34.03 25.58 -3.32
C THR A 11 33.31 25.45 -1.96
N MET A 12 32.02 25.81 -1.97
CA MET A 12 31.14 25.46 -0.85
C MET A 12 31.25 23.95 -0.63
N PRO A 13 31.30 23.48 0.65
CA PRO A 13 31.21 22.05 0.91
C PRO A 13 29.93 21.54 0.24
N SER A 14 30.02 20.50 -0.55
CA SER A 14 28.85 19.86 -1.14
C SER A 14 28.06 19.21 -0.01
N GLU A 15 27.15 19.96 0.61
CA GLU A 15 26.09 19.32 1.39
C GLU A 15 25.43 18.32 0.47
N SER A 16 25.49 17.05 0.84
CA SER A 16 24.83 16.00 0.07
C SER A 16 23.35 16.34 0.04
N LEU A 17 22.78 16.53 -1.17
CA LEU A 17 21.35 16.80 -1.33
C LEU A 17 20.55 15.75 -0.58
N PRO A 18 19.43 16.12 0.07
CA PRO A 18 18.56 15.16 0.73
C PRO A 18 18.15 14.07 -0.26
N SER A 19 18.11 12.84 0.22
CA SER A 19 17.75 11.67 -0.60
C SER A 19 16.52 11.00 -0.04
N PHE A 20 15.68 10.46 -0.93
CA PHE A 20 14.51 9.68 -0.59
C PHE A 20 14.55 8.37 -1.37
N LYS A 21 14.60 7.25 -0.66
CA LYS A 21 14.76 5.92 -1.25
C LYS A 21 13.48 5.10 -1.11
N ILE A 22 13.05 4.55 -2.23
CA ILE A 22 11.93 3.61 -2.31
C ILE A 22 12.47 2.24 -2.68
N ALA A 23 12.19 1.23 -1.86
CA ALA A 23 12.44 -0.18 -2.19
C ALA A 23 11.15 -0.81 -2.73
N LEU A 24 11.15 -1.27 -3.99
CA LEU A 24 10.03 -1.95 -4.62
C LEU A 24 10.31 -3.45 -4.71
N LEU A 25 9.61 -4.24 -3.91
CA LEU A 25 9.78 -5.69 -3.81
C LEU A 25 8.76 -6.42 -4.68
N GLY A 26 9.22 -7.08 -5.74
CA GLY A 26 8.37 -7.69 -6.78
C GLY A 26 8.27 -6.83 -8.04
N ALA A 27 9.35 -6.14 -8.39
CA ALA A 27 9.37 -5.14 -9.46
C ALA A 27 9.25 -5.71 -10.88
N ALA A 28 9.62 -6.98 -11.11
CA ALA A 28 9.47 -7.65 -12.41
C ALA A 28 8.05 -8.20 -12.66
N GLY A 29 7.18 -8.19 -11.64
CA GLY A 29 5.81 -8.69 -11.72
C GLY A 29 4.86 -7.78 -12.49
N GLY A 30 3.64 -8.29 -12.75
CA GLY A 30 2.63 -7.55 -13.52
C GLY A 30 2.11 -6.26 -12.86
N ILE A 31 2.28 -6.10 -11.54
CA ILE A 31 2.04 -4.83 -10.84
C ILE A 31 3.34 -4.02 -10.76
N GLY A 32 4.47 -4.69 -10.52
CA GLY A 32 5.76 -4.06 -10.31
C GLY A 32 6.24 -3.24 -11.50
N GLN A 33 6.17 -3.79 -12.72
CA GLN A 33 6.62 -3.09 -13.92
C GLN A 33 5.86 -1.77 -14.18
N PRO A 34 4.51 -1.75 -14.29
CA PRO A 34 3.79 -0.50 -14.50
C PRO A 34 3.93 0.47 -13.31
N LEU A 35 4.09 -0.04 -12.09
CA LEU A 35 4.32 0.78 -10.92
C LEU A 35 5.72 1.44 -10.98
N SER A 36 6.76 0.69 -11.37
CA SER A 36 8.11 1.22 -11.60
C SER A 36 8.11 2.32 -12.66
N LEU A 37 7.35 2.14 -13.75
CA LEU A 37 7.18 3.16 -14.79
C LEU A 37 6.55 4.44 -14.23
N LEU A 38 5.46 4.31 -13.46
CA LEU A 38 4.80 5.47 -12.85
C LEU A 38 5.72 6.20 -11.86
N ILE A 39 6.47 5.46 -11.03
CA ILE A 39 7.44 6.05 -10.10
C ILE A 39 8.52 6.78 -10.89
N LYS A 40 9.15 6.12 -11.86
CA LYS A 40 10.23 6.70 -12.67
C LYS A 40 9.79 7.94 -13.41
N SER A 41 8.61 7.91 -14.04
CA SER A 41 8.15 8.98 -14.93
C SER A 41 7.45 10.15 -14.22
N GLN A 42 6.77 9.91 -13.09
CA GLN A 42 5.83 10.88 -12.53
C GLN A 42 6.10 11.29 -11.08
N LEU A 43 6.83 10.48 -10.29
CA LEU A 43 6.90 10.72 -8.85
C LEU A 43 7.55 12.09 -8.52
N HIS A 44 8.63 12.46 -9.20
CA HIS A 44 9.33 13.72 -8.97
C HIS A 44 8.43 14.96 -9.16
N LEU A 45 7.46 14.87 -10.08
CA LEU A 45 6.45 15.91 -10.28
C LEU A 45 5.35 15.83 -9.19
N ALA A 46 4.86 14.63 -8.92
CA ALA A 46 3.76 14.41 -7.97
C ALA A 46 4.11 14.86 -6.55
N VAL A 47 5.38 14.73 -6.15
CA VAL A 47 5.84 15.12 -4.81
C VAL A 47 6.49 16.50 -4.78
N SER A 48 6.64 17.19 -5.91
CA SER A 48 7.36 18.47 -5.99
C SER A 48 8.74 18.38 -5.33
N ALA A 49 9.53 17.36 -5.72
CA ALA A 49 10.74 16.92 -5.01
C ALA A 49 11.82 18.01 -4.82
N GLY A 50 11.78 19.11 -5.60
CA GLY A 50 12.79 20.16 -5.51
C GLY A 50 14.20 19.60 -5.72
N ALA A 51 15.09 19.83 -4.76
CA ALA A 51 16.46 19.33 -4.76
C ALA A 51 16.59 17.89 -4.20
N THR A 52 15.53 17.26 -3.69
CA THR A 52 15.59 15.90 -3.14
C THR A 52 15.87 14.89 -4.24
N ARG A 53 16.90 14.06 -4.05
CA ARG A 53 17.22 12.96 -4.95
C ARG A 53 16.29 11.78 -4.66
N ILE A 54 15.49 11.36 -5.64
CA ILE A 54 14.65 10.16 -5.51
C ILE A 54 15.37 8.97 -6.11
N HIS A 55 15.41 7.86 -5.37
CA HIS A 55 16.00 6.60 -5.81
C HIS A 55 14.97 5.48 -5.70
N LEU A 56 14.66 4.83 -6.81
CA LEU A 56 13.87 3.60 -6.89
C LEU A 56 14.81 2.40 -6.93
N ALA A 57 14.93 1.69 -5.83
CA ALA A 57 15.62 0.41 -5.72
C ALA A 57 14.62 -0.72 -5.99
N MET A 58 14.81 -1.48 -7.06
CA MET A 58 13.90 -2.53 -7.53
C MET A 58 14.46 -3.91 -7.17
N TYR A 59 13.68 -4.75 -6.52
CA TYR A 59 14.05 -6.13 -6.22
C TYR A 59 13.05 -7.11 -6.81
N ASP A 60 13.57 -8.18 -7.41
CA ASP A 60 12.77 -9.35 -7.83
C ASP A 60 13.62 -10.61 -7.87
N VAL A 61 12.98 -11.78 -7.73
CA VAL A 61 13.63 -13.09 -7.91
C VAL A 61 13.81 -13.46 -9.38
N ALA A 62 13.06 -12.83 -10.29
CA ALA A 62 13.19 -12.97 -11.74
C ALA A 62 14.27 -12.02 -12.28
N ALA A 63 15.53 -12.31 -11.98
CA ALA A 63 16.69 -11.46 -12.26
C ALA A 63 16.76 -10.98 -13.73
N GLU A 64 16.61 -11.89 -14.70
CA GLU A 64 16.69 -11.56 -16.13
C GLU A 64 15.62 -10.53 -16.54
N THR A 65 14.37 -10.75 -16.10
CA THR A 65 13.27 -9.81 -16.36
C THR A 65 13.55 -8.46 -15.70
N LEU A 66 14.02 -8.48 -14.46
CA LEU A 66 14.30 -7.25 -13.70
C LEU A 66 15.41 -6.41 -14.34
N VAL A 67 16.48 -7.05 -14.80
CA VAL A 67 17.59 -6.37 -15.51
C VAL A 67 17.08 -5.69 -16.78
N GLY A 68 16.20 -6.36 -17.54
CA GLY A 68 15.56 -5.76 -18.72
C GLY A 68 14.69 -4.55 -18.37
N VAL A 69 13.84 -4.67 -17.33
CA VAL A 69 13.01 -3.55 -16.83
C VAL A 69 13.88 -2.38 -16.36
N HIS A 70 14.97 -2.66 -15.63
CA HIS A 70 15.91 -1.64 -15.19
C HIS A 70 16.53 -0.88 -16.37
N ALA A 71 17.02 -1.61 -17.38
CA ALA A 71 17.65 -1.00 -18.56
C ALA A 71 16.67 -0.09 -19.30
N ASP A 72 15.42 -0.52 -19.51
CA ASP A 72 14.38 0.25 -20.17
C ASP A 72 14.02 1.51 -19.36
N LEU A 73 13.82 1.39 -18.05
CA LEU A 73 13.55 2.55 -17.18
C LEU A 73 14.72 3.53 -17.11
N ALA A 74 15.97 3.05 -17.19
CA ALA A 74 17.15 3.91 -17.18
C ALA A 74 17.25 4.83 -18.40
N HIS A 75 16.56 4.51 -19.50
CA HIS A 75 16.48 5.34 -20.71
C HIS A 75 15.49 6.52 -20.58
N ILE A 76 14.68 6.58 -19.50
CA ILE A 76 13.72 7.67 -19.28
C ILE A 76 14.44 8.87 -18.66
N ASP A 77 14.31 10.04 -19.24
CA ASP A 77 15.00 11.30 -18.93
C ASP A 77 14.42 12.05 -17.71
N THR A 78 14.17 11.35 -16.61
CA THR A 78 13.66 11.94 -15.36
C THR A 78 14.72 11.86 -14.24
N PRO A 79 14.66 12.77 -13.23
CA PRO A 79 15.66 12.82 -12.17
C PRO A 79 15.52 11.70 -11.12
N VAL A 80 14.69 10.67 -11.37
CA VAL A 80 14.55 9.50 -10.49
C VAL A 80 15.61 8.47 -10.85
N ALA A 81 16.56 8.22 -9.95
CA ALA A 81 17.55 7.16 -10.12
C ALA A 81 16.90 5.77 -9.97
N VAL A 82 17.40 4.79 -10.71
CA VAL A 82 16.92 3.39 -10.62
C VAL A 82 18.07 2.44 -10.37
N SER A 83 17.85 1.36 -9.61
CA SER A 83 18.78 0.25 -9.47
C SER A 83 18.04 -1.09 -9.42
N ALA A 84 18.70 -2.16 -9.87
CA ALA A 84 18.15 -3.51 -9.87
C ALA A 84 18.90 -4.39 -8.85
N HIS A 85 18.14 -5.18 -8.08
CA HIS A 85 18.64 -6.05 -7.03
C HIS A 85 17.95 -7.42 -7.15
N PHE A 86 18.71 -8.51 -7.04
CA PHE A 86 18.18 -9.87 -7.25
C PHE A 86 19.02 -10.92 -6.49
N PRO A 87 18.49 -12.12 -6.25
CA PRO A 87 19.23 -13.21 -5.64
C PRO A 87 20.47 -13.60 -6.47
N GLY A 88 21.60 -13.81 -5.81
CA GLY A 88 22.87 -14.13 -6.49
C GLY A 88 23.59 -12.94 -7.09
N GLY A 89 23.08 -11.73 -6.96
CA GLY A 89 23.80 -10.49 -7.20
C GLY A 89 24.97 -10.33 -6.21
N ASP A 90 25.91 -9.46 -6.56
CA ASP A 90 26.96 -9.06 -5.62
C ASP A 90 26.38 -8.26 -4.43
N ALA A 91 27.24 -7.84 -3.51
CA ALA A 91 26.81 -7.10 -2.32
C ALA A 91 26.01 -5.82 -2.66
N ALA A 92 26.31 -5.17 -3.80
CA ALA A 92 25.61 -3.95 -4.26
C ALA A 92 24.24 -4.24 -4.89
N HIS A 93 23.98 -5.47 -5.32
CA HIS A 93 22.75 -5.89 -6.01
C HIS A 93 21.92 -6.90 -5.20
N SER A 94 22.16 -7.00 -3.89
CA SER A 94 21.43 -7.89 -2.98
C SER A 94 20.10 -7.28 -2.50
N LEU A 95 19.22 -8.09 -1.90
CA LEU A 95 18.02 -7.59 -1.21
C LEU A 95 18.39 -6.64 -0.07
N GLY A 96 19.45 -6.94 0.69
CA GLY A 96 19.93 -6.07 1.76
C GLY A 96 20.30 -4.68 1.25
N SER A 97 21.03 -4.58 0.13
CA SER A 97 21.38 -3.28 -0.46
C SER A 97 20.16 -2.55 -1.07
N CYS A 98 19.14 -3.29 -1.54
CA CYS A 98 17.86 -2.70 -1.93
C CYS A 98 17.18 -2.02 -0.74
N LEU A 99 17.12 -2.67 0.41
CA LEU A 99 16.42 -2.23 1.61
C LEU A 99 17.19 -1.21 2.44
N GLN A 100 18.51 -1.28 2.46
CA GLN A 100 19.34 -0.41 3.29
C GLN A 100 19.07 1.07 3.00
N GLY A 101 18.68 1.81 4.04
CA GLY A 101 18.33 3.23 3.94
C GLY A 101 17.06 3.53 3.14
N ALA A 102 16.16 2.57 2.97
CA ALA A 102 14.86 2.82 2.37
C ALA A 102 13.96 3.57 3.34
N ASP A 103 13.39 4.69 2.88
CA ASP A 103 12.37 5.47 3.59
C ASP A 103 10.97 4.85 3.42
N LEU A 104 10.76 4.20 2.27
CA LEU A 104 9.47 3.59 1.91
C LEU A 104 9.71 2.25 1.22
N VAL A 105 9.07 1.20 1.73
CA VAL A 105 9.04 -0.12 1.10
C VAL A 105 7.67 -0.36 0.49
N LEU A 106 7.62 -0.70 -0.79
CA LEU A 106 6.40 -1.05 -1.50
C LEU A 106 6.47 -2.52 -1.92
N CYS A 107 5.52 -3.33 -1.47
CA CYS A 107 5.57 -4.77 -1.63
C CYS A 107 4.36 -5.32 -2.41
N PRO A 108 4.43 -5.38 -3.75
CA PRO A 108 3.53 -6.20 -4.57
C PRO A 108 4.03 -7.65 -4.75
N ALA A 109 5.13 -8.05 -4.10
CA ALA A 109 5.70 -9.38 -4.22
C ALA A 109 4.72 -10.46 -3.78
N GLY A 110 4.60 -11.50 -4.55
CA GLY A 110 3.74 -12.64 -4.28
C GLY A 110 3.39 -13.42 -5.53
N MET A 111 2.85 -14.62 -5.32
CA MET A 111 2.35 -15.44 -6.40
C MET A 111 0.92 -15.02 -6.75
N ALA A 112 0.64 -14.83 -8.04
CA ALA A 112 -0.73 -14.71 -8.52
C ALA A 112 -1.45 -16.07 -8.45
N ARG A 113 -2.76 -16.04 -8.16
CA ARG A 113 -3.56 -17.27 -8.14
C ARG A 113 -3.49 -17.98 -9.48
N ARG A 114 -3.14 -19.27 -9.45
CA ARG A 114 -3.09 -20.14 -10.63
C ARG A 114 -4.34 -21.01 -10.69
N PRO A 115 -4.75 -21.48 -11.87
CA PRO A 115 -5.81 -22.48 -11.98
C PRO A 115 -5.52 -23.69 -11.09
N GLY A 116 -6.52 -24.14 -10.33
CA GLY A 116 -6.40 -25.27 -9.41
C GLY A 116 -5.90 -24.91 -7.99
N MET A 117 -5.37 -23.72 -7.75
CA MET A 117 -4.99 -23.30 -6.40
C MET A 117 -6.22 -22.92 -5.56
N THR A 118 -6.27 -23.45 -4.34
CA THR A 118 -7.21 -23.00 -3.33
C THR A 118 -6.82 -21.61 -2.75
N ARG A 119 -7.72 -20.99 -2.02
CA ARG A 119 -7.39 -19.74 -1.27
C ARG A 119 -6.34 -20.00 -0.18
N ALA A 120 -6.40 -21.17 0.45
CA ALA A 120 -5.44 -21.59 1.49
C ALA A 120 -4.03 -21.76 0.91
N ASP A 121 -3.89 -22.40 -0.24
CA ASP A 121 -2.59 -22.58 -0.91
C ASP A 121 -1.96 -21.23 -1.28
N LEU A 122 -2.77 -20.32 -1.80
CA LEU A 122 -2.33 -18.97 -2.16
C LEU A 122 -1.86 -18.21 -0.91
N PHE A 123 -2.63 -18.28 0.17
CA PHE A 123 -2.28 -17.64 1.45
C PHE A 123 -0.96 -18.20 1.98
N ALA A 124 -0.82 -19.51 2.14
CA ALA A 124 0.38 -20.13 2.72
C ALA A 124 1.66 -19.74 1.96
N THR A 125 1.59 -19.75 0.61
CA THR A 125 2.71 -19.33 -0.24
C THR A 125 3.06 -17.86 -0.03
N ASN A 126 2.06 -16.98 -0.13
CA ASN A 126 2.31 -15.54 -0.03
C ASN A 126 2.67 -15.11 1.39
N ALA A 127 2.12 -15.76 2.42
CA ALA A 127 2.50 -15.52 3.82
C ALA A 127 3.98 -15.86 4.07
N SER A 128 4.47 -16.98 3.52
CA SER A 128 5.89 -17.35 3.60
C SER A 128 6.78 -16.30 2.92
N ILE A 129 6.37 -15.81 1.73
CA ILE A 129 7.11 -14.77 1.01
C ILE A 129 7.17 -13.48 1.81
N VAL A 130 6.02 -12.94 2.24
CA VAL A 130 5.99 -11.65 2.94
C VAL A 130 6.62 -11.73 4.33
N ARG A 131 6.56 -12.89 5.01
CA ARG A 131 7.27 -13.13 6.28
C ARG A 131 8.78 -13.06 6.09
N SER A 132 9.31 -13.69 5.03
CA SER A 132 10.74 -13.59 4.72
C SER A 132 11.14 -12.14 4.44
N LEU A 133 10.41 -11.45 3.56
CA LEU A 133 10.67 -10.05 3.24
C LEU A 133 10.56 -9.13 4.46
N ALA A 134 9.63 -9.38 5.37
CA ALA A 134 9.51 -8.62 6.62
C ALA A 134 10.74 -8.81 7.54
N ARG A 135 11.32 -10.01 7.59
CA ARG A 135 12.58 -10.25 8.31
C ARG A 135 13.74 -9.48 7.67
N ASP A 136 13.82 -9.47 6.35
CA ASP A 136 14.84 -8.71 5.63
C ASP A 136 14.65 -7.19 5.84
N ILE A 137 13.41 -6.69 5.85
CA ILE A 137 13.09 -5.30 6.21
C ILE A 137 13.58 -5.00 7.63
N ALA A 138 13.30 -5.87 8.60
CA ALA A 138 13.77 -5.68 9.98
C ALA A 138 15.29 -5.66 10.12
N MET A 139 16.01 -6.41 9.27
CA MET A 139 17.49 -6.45 9.30
C MET A 139 18.15 -5.26 8.63
N HIS A 140 17.51 -4.65 7.63
CA HIS A 140 18.18 -3.70 6.75
C HIS A 140 17.57 -2.30 6.73
N CYS A 141 16.35 -2.11 7.26
CA CYS A 141 15.71 -0.82 7.37
C CYS A 141 15.73 -0.32 8.83
N ASP A 142 15.59 0.98 9.00
CA ASP A 142 15.32 1.58 10.29
C ASP A 142 13.82 1.46 10.60
N LEU A 143 13.45 0.54 11.50
CA LEU A 143 12.06 0.29 11.87
C LEU A 143 11.39 1.47 12.59
N ALA A 144 12.16 2.45 13.08
CA ALA A 144 11.60 3.66 13.70
C ALA A 144 11.06 4.65 12.65
N THR A 145 11.49 4.55 11.39
CA THR A 145 11.17 5.55 10.35
C THR A 145 10.57 4.96 9.07
N VAL A 146 10.93 3.73 8.69
CA VAL A 146 10.47 3.12 7.44
C VAL A 146 8.95 2.95 7.40
N HIS A 147 8.35 3.26 6.25
CA HIS A 147 6.95 2.95 5.95
C HIS A 147 6.87 1.74 5.02
N VAL A 148 5.86 0.90 5.22
CA VAL A 148 5.64 -0.30 4.41
C VAL A 148 4.24 -0.27 3.80
N LEU A 149 4.16 -0.24 2.48
CA LEU A 149 2.91 -0.35 1.72
C LEU A 149 2.78 -1.77 1.16
N LEU A 150 1.87 -2.56 1.71
CA LEU A 150 1.65 -3.94 1.29
C LEU A 150 0.53 -4.02 0.25
N ILE A 151 0.87 -4.51 -0.94
CA ILE A 151 -0.08 -4.76 -2.05
C ILE A 151 -0.36 -6.26 -2.22
N SER A 152 0.54 -7.11 -1.72
CA SER A 152 0.43 -8.57 -1.81
C SER A 152 -0.89 -9.10 -1.26
N ASN A 153 -1.51 -10.05 -1.97
CA ASN A 153 -2.79 -10.63 -1.58
C ASN A 153 -2.64 -12.05 -0.99
N PRO A 154 -3.51 -12.39 -0.01
CA PRO A 154 -4.66 -11.65 0.53
C PRO A 154 -4.28 -10.62 1.59
N VAL A 155 -4.53 -9.33 1.34
CA VAL A 155 -4.13 -8.20 2.22
C VAL A 155 -4.61 -8.39 3.65
N ASN A 156 -5.88 -8.80 3.85
CA ASN A 156 -6.49 -8.95 5.18
C ASN A 156 -5.70 -9.88 6.12
N SER A 157 -5.09 -10.92 5.56
CA SER A 157 -4.31 -11.89 6.32
C SER A 157 -2.81 -11.56 6.31
N LEU A 158 -2.29 -10.97 5.21
CA LEU A 158 -0.85 -10.72 5.07
C LEU A 158 -0.36 -9.50 5.84
N VAL A 159 -1.20 -8.47 6.05
CA VAL A 159 -0.82 -7.34 6.91
C VAL A 159 -0.57 -7.80 8.35
N PRO A 160 -1.44 -8.61 9.00
CA PRO A 160 -1.12 -9.23 10.28
C PRO A 160 0.18 -10.03 10.30
N VAL A 161 0.47 -10.81 9.23
CA VAL A 161 1.74 -11.55 9.10
C VAL A 161 2.94 -10.60 9.13
N VAL A 162 2.92 -9.53 8.32
CA VAL A 162 4.01 -8.57 8.23
C VAL A 162 4.19 -7.82 9.55
N VAL A 163 3.12 -7.27 10.12
CA VAL A 163 3.17 -6.52 11.40
C VAL A 163 3.76 -7.38 12.51
N ARG A 164 3.23 -8.60 12.69
CA ARG A 164 3.71 -9.52 13.72
C ARG A 164 5.17 -9.92 13.52
N THR A 165 5.57 -10.16 12.27
CA THR A 165 6.98 -10.51 11.97
C THR A 165 7.91 -9.36 12.33
N LEU A 166 7.57 -8.13 11.97
CA LEU A 166 8.37 -6.96 12.28
C LEU A 166 8.47 -6.75 13.79
N GLN A 167 7.34 -6.82 14.52
CA GLN A 167 7.30 -6.74 15.99
C GLN A 167 8.17 -7.81 16.67
N GLN A 168 8.23 -9.03 16.14
CA GLN A 168 9.08 -10.10 16.68
C GLN A 168 10.57 -9.91 16.43
N CYS A 169 10.93 -9.15 15.40
CA CYS A 169 12.32 -8.86 15.05
C CYS A 169 12.85 -7.60 15.75
N GLU A 170 12.01 -6.79 16.38
CA GLU A 170 12.40 -5.57 17.09
C GLU A 170 13.10 -5.92 18.41
N LEU A 171 14.22 -5.24 18.69
CA LEU A 171 14.86 -5.28 20.01
C LEU A 171 14.14 -4.40 21.03
N GLN A 172 13.49 -3.35 20.57
CA GLN A 172 12.63 -2.46 21.36
C GLN A 172 11.46 -1.99 20.48
N PRO A 173 10.25 -1.80 21.06
CA PRO A 173 9.09 -1.36 20.31
C PRO A 173 9.34 -0.05 19.57
N SER A 174 9.26 -0.07 18.24
CA SER A 174 9.42 1.11 17.36
C SER A 174 8.07 1.73 16.96
N GLY A 175 6.96 1.04 17.27
CA GLY A 175 5.63 1.38 16.77
C GLY A 175 5.49 1.17 15.27
N ILE A 176 6.21 0.19 14.70
CA ILE A 176 6.20 -0.12 13.26
C ILE A 176 4.81 -0.43 12.72
N GLU A 177 3.90 -0.97 13.55
CA GLU A 177 2.51 -1.26 13.19
C GLU A 177 1.74 -0.02 12.74
N LYS A 178 2.13 1.17 13.18
CA LYS A 178 1.58 2.46 12.70
C LYS A 178 2.00 2.79 11.27
N ARG A 179 3.06 2.15 10.76
CA ARG A 179 3.67 2.44 9.46
C ARG A 179 3.56 1.30 8.45
N VAL A 180 2.89 0.19 8.83
CA VAL A 180 2.54 -0.90 7.89
C VAL A 180 1.11 -0.71 7.42
N LEU A 181 0.95 -0.41 6.15
CA LEU A 181 -0.33 -0.06 5.53
C LEU A 181 -0.68 -1.05 4.42
N GLY A 182 -1.80 -1.74 4.54
CA GLY A 182 -2.38 -2.53 3.45
C GLY A 182 -3.06 -1.63 2.43
N VAL A 183 -2.70 -1.74 1.16
CA VAL A 183 -3.21 -0.89 0.09
C VAL A 183 -4.56 -1.39 -0.39
N THR A 184 -5.65 -0.71 -0.02
CA THR A 184 -7.04 -1.02 -0.41
C THR A 184 -7.62 0.02 -1.39
N ALA A 185 -6.81 0.97 -1.84
CA ALA A 185 -7.25 2.10 -2.65
C ALA A 185 -7.95 1.73 -3.97
N LEU A 186 -7.70 0.51 -4.50
CA LEU A 186 -8.37 0.03 -5.71
C LEU A 186 -9.87 -0.19 -5.50
N ASP A 187 -10.31 -0.57 -4.31
CA ASP A 187 -11.73 -0.79 -4.03
C ASP A 187 -12.51 0.53 -4.04
N ALA A 188 -11.95 1.58 -3.43
CA ALA A 188 -12.51 2.93 -3.51
C ALA A 188 -12.50 3.50 -4.94
N THR A 189 -11.42 3.22 -5.71
CA THR A 189 -11.35 3.62 -7.12
C THR A 189 -12.43 2.92 -7.95
N ARG A 190 -12.66 1.63 -7.75
CA ARG A 190 -13.75 0.87 -8.41
C ARG A 190 -15.12 1.40 -8.02
N ALA A 191 -15.36 1.60 -6.71
CA ALA A 191 -16.62 2.14 -6.23
C ALA A 191 -16.93 3.49 -6.84
N SER A 192 -15.94 4.38 -6.92
CA SER A 192 -16.04 5.70 -7.55
C SER A 192 -16.32 5.61 -9.06
N THR A 193 -15.59 4.73 -9.76
CA THR A 193 -15.75 4.53 -11.20
C THR A 193 -17.15 3.97 -11.52
N PHE A 194 -17.56 2.92 -10.81
CA PHE A 194 -18.85 2.26 -11.07
C PHE A 194 -20.04 3.15 -10.74
N LEU A 195 -19.95 3.95 -9.67
CA LEU A 195 -20.98 4.96 -9.36
C LEU A 195 -21.00 6.06 -10.42
N GLY A 196 -19.83 6.55 -10.86
CA GLY A 196 -19.75 7.56 -11.91
C GLY A 196 -20.35 7.07 -13.25
N GLU A 197 -20.08 5.81 -13.63
CA GLU A 197 -20.70 5.16 -14.80
C GLU A 197 -22.22 5.10 -14.68
N GLU A 198 -22.75 4.68 -13.51
CA GLU A 198 -24.21 4.56 -13.27
C GLU A 198 -24.90 5.92 -13.31
N CYS A 199 -24.27 6.97 -12.78
CA CYS A 199 -24.79 8.34 -12.79
C CYS A 199 -24.55 9.09 -14.13
N GLY A 200 -23.87 8.47 -15.10
CA GLY A 200 -23.51 9.13 -16.37
C GLY A 200 -22.47 10.25 -16.21
N ASN A 201 -21.79 10.33 -15.07
CA ASN A 201 -20.78 11.34 -14.77
C ASN A 201 -19.36 10.77 -14.95
N LEU A 202 -18.80 10.93 -16.16
CA LEU A 202 -17.50 10.44 -16.53
C LEU A 202 -16.38 11.49 -16.42
N HIS A 203 -16.71 12.70 -15.97
CA HIS A 203 -15.73 13.80 -15.87
C HIS A 203 -15.32 14.12 -14.45
N ASP A 204 -16.25 13.92 -13.48
CA ASP A 204 -16.01 14.16 -12.06
C ASP A 204 -16.50 12.93 -11.27
N PHE A 205 -15.61 11.96 -11.11
CA PHE A 205 -15.95 10.73 -10.40
C PHE A 205 -16.21 11.01 -8.91
N PRO A 206 -17.34 10.52 -8.37
CA PRO A 206 -17.64 10.64 -6.96
C PRO A 206 -16.58 9.96 -6.09
N ARG A 207 -16.31 10.52 -4.92
CA ARG A 207 -15.41 9.88 -3.95
C ARG A 207 -16.20 8.98 -3.02
N VAL A 208 -16.19 7.69 -3.30
CA VAL A 208 -16.87 6.68 -2.47
C VAL A 208 -15.91 6.14 -1.41
N PRO A 209 -16.18 6.36 -0.12
CA PRO A 209 -15.40 5.71 0.92
C PRO A 209 -15.62 4.20 0.90
N VAL A 210 -14.56 3.43 1.17
CA VAL A 210 -14.65 1.98 1.32
C VAL A 210 -13.94 1.60 2.62
N ILE A 211 -14.61 0.82 3.46
CA ILE A 211 -14.12 0.37 4.76
C ILE A 211 -14.15 -1.15 4.87
N GLY A 212 -13.64 -1.70 5.96
CA GLY A 212 -13.67 -3.14 6.25
C GLY A 212 -12.35 -3.83 5.93
N GLY A 213 -12.32 -4.56 4.83
CA GLY A 213 -11.15 -5.30 4.34
C GLY A 213 -10.99 -5.19 2.83
N HIS A 214 -10.29 -6.18 2.21
CA HIS A 214 -9.94 -6.17 0.78
C HIS A 214 -10.26 -7.51 0.09
N SER A 215 -11.28 -8.24 0.53
CA SER A 215 -11.67 -9.51 -0.10
C SER A 215 -13.18 -9.73 -0.05
N GLY A 216 -13.84 -9.85 -1.20
CA GLY A 216 -15.26 -10.21 -1.31
C GLY A 216 -16.14 -9.41 -0.35
N ALA A 217 -16.88 -10.11 0.52
CA ALA A 217 -17.82 -9.50 1.46
C ALA A 217 -17.16 -8.63 2.56
N THR A 218 -15.83 -8.66 2.71
CA THR A 218 -15.14 -7.75 3.62
C THR A 218 -15.03 -6.33 3.08
N ILE A 219 -15.22 -6.13 1.78
CA ILE A 219 -15.21 -4.81 1.12
C ILE A 219 -16.58 -4.17 1.34
N LEU A 220 -16.62 -3.06 2.08
CA LEU A 220 -17.84 -2.32 2.38
C LEU A 220 -17.77 -0.92 1.77
N PRO A 221 -18.28 -0.72 0.55
CA PRO A 221 -18.41 0.61 -0.04
C PRO A 221 -19.54 1.36 0.64
N VAL A 222 -19.27 2.60 1.09
CA VAL A 222 -20.22 3.43 1.85
C VAL A 222 -20.90 4.42 0.88
N PHE A 223 -21.85 3.92 0.11
CA PHE A 223 -22.58 4.74 -0.87
C PHE A 223 -23.50 5.75 -0.19
N SER A 224 -23.99 5.47 1.03
CA SER A 224 -24.86 6.39 1.78
C SER A 224 -24.20 7.73 2.15
N GLN A 225 -22.87 7.80 2.08
CA GLN A 225 -22.13 9.04 2.32
C GLN A 225 -21.67 9.70 1.00
N CYS A 226 -22.30 9.33 -0.10
CA CYS A 226 -21.99 9.84 -1.42
C CYS A 226 -23.27 10.47 -2.03
N PRO A 227 -23.36 11.81 -2.11
CA PRO A 227 -24.58 12.48 -2.59
C PRO A 227 -25.02 12.03 -3.98
N GLN A 228 -24.09 11.60 -4.84
CA GLN A 228 -24.41 11.08 -6.17
C GLN A 228 -25.20 9.76 -6.14
N ALA A 229 -25.23 9.07 -4.99
CA ALA A 229 -26.01 7.84 -4.83
C ALA A 229 -27.41 8.06 -4.27
N ASP A 230 -27.78 9.28 -3.82
CA ASP A 230 -29.03 9.57 -3.13
C ASP A 230 -30.26 9.29 -4.01
N ASP A 231 -30.15 9.53 -5.32
CA ASP A 231 -31.24 9.31 -6.28
C ASP A 231 -31.31 7.86 -6.83
N LEU A 232 -30.39 6.99 -6.42
CA LEU A 232 -30.35 5.61 -6.90
C LEU A 232 -31.32 4.72 -6.12
N SER A 233 -31.95 3.78 -6.83
CA SER A 233 -32.78 2.77 -6.18
C SER A 233 -31.90 1.85 -5.28
N GLN A 234 -32.50 1.32 -4.20
CA GLN A 234 -31.85 0.34 -3.34
C GLN A 234 -31.31 -0.87 -4.11
N GLN A 235 -32.02 -1.29 -5.16
CA GLN A 235 -31.59 -2.39 -6.02
C GLN A 235 -30.35 -2.02 -6.82
N THR A 236 -30.23 -0.80 -7.32
CA THR A 236 -29.05 -0.30 -8.03
C THR A 236 -27.86 -0.23 -7.08
N VAL A 237 -28.04 0.33 -5.89
CA VAL A 237 -26.97 0.39 -4.86
C VAL A 237 -26.49 -1.03 -4.48
N ALA A 238 -27.41 -1.98 -4.28
CA ALA A 238 -27.03 -3.37 -3.99
C ALA A 238 -26.20 -4.02 -5.12
N LYS A 239 -26.54 -3.75 -6.39
CA LYS A 239 -25.74 -4.21 -7.54
C LYS A 239 -24.34 -3.56 -7.57
N LEU A 240 -24.25 -2.26 -7.25
CA LEU A 240 -22.97 -1.56 -7.15
C LEU A 240 -22.09 -2.15 -6.05
N VAL A 241 -22.64 -2.39 -4.84
CA VAL A 241 -21.94 -3.06 -3.74
C VAL A 241 -21.37 -4.40 -4.20
N GLN A 242 -22.24 -5.24 -4.80
CA GLN A 242 -21.82 -6.55 -5.29
C GLN A 242 -20.75 -6.46 -6.39
N ARG A 243 -20.84 -5.50 -7.30
CA ARG A 243 -19.84 -5.27 -8.35
C ARG A 243 -18.49 -4.86 -7.77
N VAL A 244 -18.47 -3.97 -6.76
CA VAL A 244 -17.23 -3.55 -6.08
C VAL A 244 -16.59 -4.74 -5.38
N GLN A 245 -17.37 -5.52 -4.62
CA GLN A 245 -16.91 -6.72 -3.91
C GLN A 245 -16.30 -7.78 -4.85
N ASN A 246 -16.81 -7.89 -6.07
CA ASN A 246 -16.38 -8.87 -7.07
C ASN A 246 -15.54 -8.26 -8.21
N GLY A 247 -15.15 -7.01 -8.13
CA GLY A 247 -14.40 -6.32 -9.19
C GLY A 247 -13.03 -6.96 -9.51
N GLY A 248 -12.45 -7.70 -8.57
CA GLY A 248 -11.28 -8.54 -8.82
C GLY A 248 -11.58 -9.70 -9.76
N ASP A 249 -12.68 -10.41 -9.52
CA ASP A 249 -13.10 -11.57 -10.32
C ASP A 249 -13.53 -11.15 -11.74
N GLU A 250 -14.11 -9.95 -11.90
CA GLU A 250 -14.41 -9.36 -13.22
C GLU A 250 -13.14 -9.30 -14.10
N VAL A 251 -12.03 -8.81 -13.53
CA VAL A 251 -10.75 -8.74 -14.26
C VAL A 251 -10.15 -10.11 -14.50
N VAL A 252 -10.20 -11.04 -13.54
CA VAL A 252 -9.71 -12.41 -13.70
C VAL A 252 -10.47 -13.12 -14.82
N LYS A 253 -11.79 -12.96 -14.88
CA LYS A 253 -12.65 -13.50 -15.94
C LYS A 253 -12.28 -12.92 -17.31
N ALA A 254 -12.14 -11.59 -17.40
CA ALA A 254 -11.76 -10.92 -18.64
C ALA A 254 -10.38 -11.34 -19.15
N LYS A 255 -9.47 -11.72 -18.24
CA LYS A 255 -8.13 -12.26 -18.58
C LYS A 255 -8.12 -13.78 -18.78
N ASN A 256 -9.27 -14.44 -18.82
CA ASN A 256 -9.38 -15.91 -18.94
C ASN A 256 -8.56 -16.67 -17.88
N GLY A 257 -8.54 -16.18 -16.64
CA GLY A 257 -7.79 -16.76 -15.53
C GLY A 257 -6.28 -16.52 -15.56
N LYS A 258 -5.75 -15.76 -16.51
CA LYS A 258 -4.31 -15.50 -16.67
C LYS A 258 -3.81 -14.31 -15.83
N GLY A 259 -4.31 -14.18 -14.62
CA GLY A 259 -3.90 -13.14 -13.67
C GLY A 259 -5.04 -12.24 -13.20
N SER A 260 -4.71 -11.31 -12.32
CA SER A 260 -5.64 -10.38 -11.67
C SER A 260 -5.43 -8.94 -12.18
N ALA A 261 -5.99 -7.96 -11.47
CA ALA A 261 -5.75 -6.55 -11.74
C ALA A 261 -4.26 -6.20 -11.58
N THR A 262 -3.69 -5.55 -12.58
CA THR A 262 -2.29 -5.13 -12.61
C THR A 262 -2.18 -3.63 -12.81
N LEU A 263 -2.69 -3.09 -13.91
CA LEU A 263 -2.58 -1.67 -14.27
C LEU A 263 -3.35 -0.77 -13.29
N ALA A 264 -4.61 -1.12 -12.99
CA ALA A 264 -5.41 -0.37 -12.03
C ALA A 264 -4.81 -0.44 -10.62
N MET A 265 -4.24 -1.59 -10.23
CA MET A 265 -3.55 -1.72 -8.94
C MET A 265 -2.27 -0.88 -8.90
N ALA A 266 -1.46 -0.88 -9.97
CA ALA A 266 -0.29 -0.03 -10.07
C ALA A 266 -0.65 1.46 -9.99
N HIS A 267 -1.72 1.89 -10.66
CA HIS A 267 -2.23 3.25 -10.57
C HIS A 267 -2.61 3.64 -9.13
N CYS A 268 -3.40 2.80 -8.45
CA CYS A 268 -3.82 3.06 -7.06
C CYS A 268 -2.65 3.01 -6.08
N GLY A 269 -1.74 2.04 -6.24
CA GLY A 269 -0.51 1.93 -5.47
C GLY A 269 0.39 3.15 -5.64
N PHE A 270 0.54 3.66 -6.87
CA PHE A 270 1.29 4.88 -7.15
C PHE A 270 0.67 6.11 -6.49
N ARG A 271 -0.66 6.27 -6.55
CA ARG A 271 -1.34 7.40 -5.89
C ARG A 271 -1.08 7.43 -4.38
N MET A 272 -1.19 6.27 -3.72
CA MET A 272 -0.91 6.16 -2.29
C MET A 272 0.58 6.40 -2.00
N LEU A 273 1.48 5.78 -2.78
CA LEU A 273 2.92 5.99 -2.68
C LEU A 273 3.28 7.48 -2.82
N ALA A 274 2.73 8.18 -3.81
CA ALA A 274 3.02 9.59 -4.04
C ALA A 274 2.56 10.48 -2.86
N GLN A 275 1.39 10.20 -2.26
CA GLN A 275 0.92 10.90 -1.07
C GLN A 275 1.87 10.69 0.12
N VAL A 276 2.23 9.42 0.40
CA VAL A 276 3.14 9.09 1.50
C VAL A 276 4.54 9.66 1.24
N SER A 277 5.07 9.53 0.02
CA SER A 277 6.37 10.09 -0.34
C SER A 277 6.41 11.60 -0.16
N ARG A 278 5.36 12.33 -0.59
CA ARG A 278 5.26 13.78 -0.41
C ARG A 278 5.32 14.16 1.07
N MET A 279 4.55 13.50 1.91
CA MET A 279 4.55 13.71 3.36
C MET A 279 5.94 13.47 3.96
N LEU A 280 6.60 12.37 3.58
CA LEU A 280 7.92 12.02 4.11
C LEU A 280 9.03 12.96 3.65
N ILE A 281 8.97 13.43 2.40
CA ILE A 281 9.96 14.35 1.82
C ILE A 281 9.84 15.74 2.45
N HIS A 282 8.63 16.28 2.53
CA HIS A 282 8.43 17.66 2.98
C HIS A 282 8.31 17.78 4.50
N ARG A 283 7.83 16.74 5.18
CA ARG A 283 7.55 16.72 6.62
C ARG A 283 6.66 17.89 7.08
N ASP A 284 5.79 18.38 6.18
CA ASP A 284 5.03 19.63 6.31
C ASP A 284 3.54 19.44 6.59
N GLY A 285 3.17 18.32 7.16
CA GLY A 285 1.79 18.08 7.59
C GLY A 285 1.33 16.64 7.42
N ASP A 286 0.12 16.43 7.89
CA ASP A 286 -0.55 15.13 7.85
C ASP A 286 -1.34 14.99 6.56
N ILE A 287 -1.46 13.77 6.08
CA ILE A 287 -2.29 13.43 4.92
C ILE A 287 -3.50 12.60 5.32
N ALA A 288 -4.63 12.83 4.63
CA ALA A 288 -5.78 11.94 4.70
C ALA A 288 -5.59 10.79 3.71
N ALA A 289 -5.65 9.56 4.19
CA ALA A 289 -5.55 8.35 3.41
C ALA A 289 -6.63 7.35 3.82
N SER A 290 -6.81 6.28 3.05
CA SER A 290 -7.55 5.09 3.46
C SER A 290 -6.66 3.87 3.27
N ALA A 291 -6.52 3.07 4.30
CA ALA A 291 -5.69 1.89 4.29
C ALA A 291 -6.21 0.82 5.26
N TYR A 292 -5.79 -0.41 5.05
CA TYR A 292 -5.97 -1.49 6.00
C TYR A 292 -4.82 -1.44 7.03
N VAL A 293 -5.15 -1.19 8.28
CA VAL A 293 -4.19 -0.86 9.34
C VAL A 293 -4.39 -1.71 10.59
N ALA A 294 -3.33 -1.84 11.38
CA ALA A 294 -3.44 -2.32 12.76
C ALA A 294 -4.11 -1.25 13.63
N LEU A 295 -4.95 -1.67 14.56
CA LEU A 295 -5.63 -0.80 15.54
C LEU A 295 -5.01 -0.89 16.93
N THR A 296 -4.13 -1.87 17.16
CA THR A 296 -3.46 -2.06 18.46
C THR A 296 -1.96 -2.25 18.27
N HIS A 297 -1.23 -1.79 19.28
CA HIS A 297 0.17 -2.16 19.51
C HIS A 297 0.30 -3.64 19.91
N ALA A 298 1.53 -4.14 20.00
CA ALA A 298 1.80 -5.52 20.41
C ALA A 298 1.29 -5.84 21.83
N ASP A 299 1.25 -4.86 22.71
CA ASP A 299 0.74 -4.95 24.08
C ASP A 299 -0.80 -4.82 24.18
N GLY A 300 -1.49 -4.65 23.05
CA GLY A 300 -2.94 -4.49 22.98
C GLY A 300 -3.44 -3.05 23.16
N THR A 301 -2.57 -2.09 23.42
CA THR A 301 -2.99 -0.68 23.52
C THR A 301 -3.33 -0.11 22.14
N PRO A 302 -4.26 0.87 22.05
CA PRO A 302 -4.64 1.50 20.78
C PRO A 302 -3.44 2.20 20.10
N VAL A 303 -3.27 2.02 18.78
CA VAL A 303 -2.17 2.64 18.01
C VAL A 303 -2.29 4.16 17.87
N ALA A 304 -3.52 4.67 17.88
CA ALA A 304 -3.84 6.09 17.69
C ALA A 304 -5.24 6.42 18.23
N PRO A 305 -5.57 7.69 18.48
CA PRO A 305 -6.93 8.16 18.75
C PRO A 305 -7.92 7.63 17.72
N GLY A 306 -9.10 7.21 18.17
CA GLY A 306 -10.14 6.62 17.34
C GLY A 306 -10.03 5.10 17.13
N ALA A 307 -8.90 4.47 17.47
CA ALA A 307 -8.72 3.03 17.30
C ALA A 307 -9.61 2.23 18.27
N GLN A 308 -9.69 2.63 19.53
CA GLN A 308 -10.54 1.99 20.54
C GLN A 308 -12.02 2.14 20.19
N GLU A 309 -12.41 3.32 19.74
CA GLU A 309 -13.78 3.61 19.31
C GLU A 309 -14.18 2.79 18.08
N LEU A 310 -13.24 2.58 17.12
CA LEU A 310 -13.48 1.72 15.99
C LEU A 310 -13.61 0.25 16.43
N MET A 311 -12.75 -0.24 17.32
CA MET A 311 -12.82 -1.61 17.82
C MET A 311 -14.16 -1.89 18.55
N ALA A 312 -14.72 -0.91 19.24
CA ALA A 312 -16.05 -1.03 19.84
C ALA A 312 -17.19 -1.18 18.81
N ARG A 313 -16.98 -0.75 17.54
CA ARG A 313 -17.96 -0.76 16.45
C ARG A 313 -17.74 -1.89 15.44
N ASN A 314 -16.52 -2.41 15.34
CA ASN A 314 -16.16 -3.46 14.39
C ASN A 314 -16.09 -4.86 15.02
N GLY A 315 -16.74 -5.08 16.15
CA GLY A 315 -16.75 -6.37 16.83
C GLY A 315 -15.41 -6.77 17.45
N GLY A 316 -14.57 -5.81 17.83
CA GLY A 316 -13.26 -6.04 18.48
C GLY A 316 -12.15 -6.49 17.53
N LEU A 317 -12.26 -6.23 16.23
CA LEU A 317 -11.19 -6.55 15.29
C LEU A 317 -9.99 -5.63 15.49
N HIS A 318 -8.78 -6.19 15.46
CA HIS A 318 -7.51 -5.47 15.61
C HIS A 318 -6.91 -4.94 14.32
N TYR A 319 -7.54 -5.23 13.18
CA TYR A 319 -7.16 -4.72 11.86
C TYR A 319 -8.42 -4.33 11.09
N PHE A 320 -8.37 -3.21 10.38
CA PHE A 320 -9.51 -2.73 9.60
C PHE A 320 -9.09 -1.73 8.53
N ALA A 321 -9.76 -1.73 7.38
CA ALA A 321 -9.61 -0.68 6.38
C ALA A 321 -10.53 0.49 6.75
N VAL A 322 -9.96 1.68 6.87
CA VAL A 322 -10.68 2.87 7.33
C VAL A 322 -9.95 4.13 6.86
N PRO A 323 -10.63 5.28 6.72
CA PRO A 323 -9.95 6.55 6.57
C PRO A 323 -9.10 6.86 7.82
N ILE A 324 -7.88 7.34 7.57
CA ILE A 324 -6.88 7.67 8.58
C ILE A 324 -6.27 9.05 8.34
N THR A 325 -5.72 9.65 9.36
CA THR A 325 -4.72 10.71 9.25
C THR A 325 -3.33 10.06 9.42
N LEU A 326 -2.42 10.35 8.51
CA LEU A 326 -1.08 9.79 8.47
C LEU A 326 -0.04 10.90 8.55
N SER A 327 0.95 10.73 9.43
CA SER A 327 2.11 11.60 9.62
C SER A 327 3.42 10.84 9.31
N PRO A 328 4.59 11.50 9.33
CA PRO A 328 5.88 10.81 9.26
C PRO A 328 6.11 9.78 10.38
N GLN A 329 5.36 9.82 11.46
CA GLN A 329 5.42 8.84 12.56
C GLN A 329 4.47 7.64 12.33
N GLY A 330 3.68 7.69 11.26
CA GLY A 330 2.69 6.68 10.92
C GLY A 330 1.26 7.15 11.18
N VAL A 331 0.36 6.23 11.51
CA VAL A 331 -1.06 6.53 11.78
C VAL A 331 -1.19 7.43 13.01
N GLU A 332 -1.75 8.62 12.82
CA GLU A 332 -1.99 9.63 13.88
C GLU A 332 -3.44 9.62 14.37
N GLU A 333 -4.39 9.29 13.50
CA GLU A 333 -5.81 9.25 13.84
C GLU A 333 -6.52 8.18 13.01
N ILE A 334 -7.38 7.43 13.65
CA ILE A 334 -8.36 6.55 13.02
C ILE A 334 -9.69 7.30 12.94
N ARG A 335 -10.14 7.61 11.72
CA ARG A 335 -11.37 8.37 11.47
C ARG A 335 -12.61 7.48 11.55
N TYR A 336 -12.82 6.89 12.73
CA TYR A 336 -13.83 5.89 13.01
C TYR A 336 -15.28 6.36 12.79
N ARG A 337 -15.52 7.68 12.84
CA ARG A 337 -16.88 8.24 12.74
C ARG A 337 -17.60 7.90 11.44
N ILE A 338 -16.88 7.49 10.42
CA ILE A 338 -17.49 6.99 9.18
C ILE A 338 -18.47 5.85 9.46
N VAL A 339 -18.24 5.03 10.50
CA VAL A 339 -19.13 3.94 10.91
C VAL A 339 -20.39 4.46 11.58
N ASP A 340 -20.33 5.61 12.26
CA ASP A 340 -21.49 6.23 12.93
C ASP A 340 -22.54 6.76 11.94
N TYR A 341 -22.17 6.97 10.68
CA TYR A 341 -23.02 7.53 9.63
C TYR A 341 -23.43 6.49 8.57
N LEU A 342 -23.23 5.21 8.83
CA LEU A 342 -23.72 4.13 7.96
C LEU A 342 -25.25 4.11 7.98
N ASN A 343 -25.87 3.89 6.82
CA ASN A 343 -27.31 3.69 6.75
C ASN A 343 -27.72 2.32 7.34
N TYR A 344 -29.03 2.08 7.42
CA TYR A 344 -29.56 0.84 8.01
C TYR A 344 -28.99 -0.43 7.35
N ASN A 345 -28.94 -0.49 6.02
CA ASN A 345 -28.43 -1.66 5.30
C ASN A 345 -26.93 -1.86 5.47
N GLU A 346 -26.15 -0.78 5.37
CA GLU A 346 -24.69 -0.84 5.58
C GLU A 346 -24.35 -1.29 7.00
N LEU A 347 -25.06 -0.77 8.01
CA LEU A 347 -24.82 -1.05 9.42
C LEU A 347 -25.30 -2.45 9.84
N ASN A 348 -26.49 -2.87 9.41
CA ASN A 348 -27.14 -4.07 9.93
C ASN A 348 -26.99 -5.29 9.04
N GLU A 349 -26.70 -5.12 7.75
CA GLU A 349 -26.55 -6.22 6.80
C GLU A 349 -25.10 -6.38 6.34
N LEU A 350 -24.45 -5.29 5.85
CA LEU A 350 -23.12 -5.40 5.27
C LEU A 350 -22.00 -5.47 6.31
N LEU A 351 -22.03 -4.63 7.34
CA LEU A 351 -20.98 -4.56 8.35
C LEU A 351 -20.86 -5.85 9.18
N PRO A 352 -21.94 -6.50 9.65
CA PRO A 352 -21.82 -7.77 10.37
C PRO A 352 -21.19 -8.88 9.53
N VAL A 353 -21.55 -9.00 8.25
CA VAL A 353 -20.97 -9.97 7.31
C VAL A 353 -19.50 -9.65 7.07
N CYS A 354 -19.17 -8.38 6.86
CA CYS A 354 -17.79 -7.92 6.75
C CYS A 354 -16.95 -8.35 7.97
N ILE A 355 -17.44 -8.09 9.17
CA ILE A 355 -16.77 -8.41 10.45
C ILE A 355 -16.54 -9.91 10.58
N GLU A 356 -17.55 -10.73 10.28
CA GLU A 356 -17.45 -12.20 10.39
C GLU A 356 -16.35 -12.76 9.47
N HIS A 357 -16.35 -12.33 8.21
CA HIS A 357 -15.35 -12.79 7.24
C HIS A 357 -13.96 -12.25 7.55
N LEU A 358 -13.88 -10.98 7.92
CA LEU A 358 -12.60 -10.33 8.22
C LEU A 358 -11.93 -10.92 9.46
N ARG A 359 -12.70 -11.32 10.47
CA ARG A 359 -12.20 -12.04 11.66
C ARG A 359 -11.43 -13.30 11.26
N LYS A 360 -12.00 -14.11 10.36
CA LYS A 360 -11.36 -15.34 9.85
C LYS A 360 -10.06 -15.04 9.09
N ASP A 361 -10.06 -13.99 8.28
CA ASP A 361 -8.88 -13.57 7.52
C ASP A 361 -7.76 -13.08 8.46
N ILE A 362 -8.09 -12.32 9.50
CA ILE A 362 -7.14 -11.83 10.51
C ILE A 362 -6.58 -12.99 11.33
N GLU A 363 -7.44 -13.88 11.83
CA GLU A 363 -7.04 -15.05 12.60
C GLU A 363 -6.07 -15.93 11.82
N LEU A 364 -6.35 -16.17 10.53
CA LEU A 364 -5.46 -16.91 9.64
C LEU A 364 -4.06 -16.29 9.56
N GLY A 365 -3.98 -14.95 9.42
CA GLY A 365 -2.71 -14.24 9.39
C GLY A 365 -1.96 -14.26 10.73
N VAL A 366 -2.68 -14.11 11.83
CA VAL A 366 -2.10 -14.14 13.19
C VAL A 366 -1.59 -15.52 13.54
N GLN A 367 -2.34 -16.59 13.23
CA GLN A 367 -1.96 -17.98 13.53
C GLN A 367 -0.73 -18.44 12.73
N PHE A 368 -0.57 -17.97 11.49
CA PHE A 368 0.58 -18.32 10.64
C PHE A 368 1.93 -18.00 11.27
N GLN A 369 1.99 -17.09 12.25
CA GLN A 369 3.21 -16.72 12.96
C GLN A 369 3.60 -17.70 14.08
N LEU A 370 2.67 -18.52 14.51
CA LEU A 370 2.89 -19.47 15.63
C LEU A 370 3.51 -20.79 15.17
N GLU A 371 3.57 -21.01 13.84
CA GLU A 371 4.24 -22.14 13.19
C GLU A 371 5.63 -21.77 12.69
#